data_76283cb307ef63aa30dbe08a16b604dd
#
_entry.id   76283cb307ef63aa30dbe08a16b604dd
#
_cell.length_a   1.000
_cell.length_b   1.000
_cell.length_c   1.000
_cell.angle_alpha   90.00
_cell.angle_beta   90.00
_cell.angle_gamma   90.00
#
_symmetry.space_group_name_H-M   'P 1'
#
loop_
_entity.id
_entity.type
_entity.pdbx_description
1 polymer ?
#
loop_
_entity_poly.entity_id
_entity_poly.type
_entity_poly.pdbx_seq_one_letter_code
_entity_poly.pdbx_strand_id
1 'polypeptide(L)'
;MKEIEFNLLTEPWVRVRRPDNTVQEVSLTDALLHAQDYVDLAGEMPTQDAAVLRLLLAVLFTVFSRVDAKGKPQPLAQSDDALERWSELWQLGHFPAEPVRDYLEQWKDRFWLFHPTHPFWQVPTLSNGIAFDGKKLNGERAESGNKTPLFQNISKAECAVLTYAQAARWLIYQNGYDERGGRPKAGNKPRHGVGWLGQIGFVAVKGKNLYETLLRNMAFSTEQDALREKQLPCWEREHARTEQSVEIVMPKNQAELLTLQSRRILLIRSEEMPGVVGYEVLGGDYWDSENAFGEQMTLWRRTSKENEKVTYEPQQHEMGKQLWRELPAMLDPEGRKPGVLIWNQKLQSLRILSKKEQIVISVVGIRYDDQGASVKDVYTDQLEMQLATLNDLGRKWTVRINREVQRCEETAKNIGTLCVELKLAGGLDYNLSLIHI
;
A
#
# COMPACT_ATOMS: atom_id res chain seq x y z
N MET A 1 -8.86 -5.00 -32.24
CA MET A 1 -7.77 -4.89 -31.21
C MET A 1 -7.05 -6.24 -31.10
N LYS A 2 -5.77 -6.24 -30.73
CA LYS A 2 -5.03 -7.49 -30.50
C LYS A 2 -5.62 -8.19 -29.27
N GLU A 3 -5.71 -9.51 -29.30
CA GLU A 3 -6.21 -10.30 -28.18
C GLU A 3 -5.25 -10.25 -26.96
N ILE A 4 -3.94 -10.25 -27.24
CA ILE A 4 -2.86 -10.10 -26.27
C ILE A 4 -2.21 -8.73 -26.49
N GLU A 5 -2.25 -7.86 -25.49
CA GLU A 5 -1.81 -6.48 -25.65
C GLU A 5 -1.36 -5.87 -24.31
N PHE A 6 -0.35 -5.01 -24.36
CA PHE A 6 0.23 -4.24 -23.27
C PHE A 6 0.84 -5.09 -22.15
N ASN A 7 2.13 -5.42 -22.31
CA ASN A 7 2.89 -6.17 -21.30
C ASN A 7 3.50 -5.22 -20.26
N LEU A 8 3.12 -5.40 -19.01
CA LEU A 8 3.53 -4.53 -17.90
C LEU A 8 5.05 -4.60 -17.60
N LEU A 9 5.75 -5.63 -18.07
CA LEU A 9 7.20 -5.74 -17.92
C LEU A 9 7.98 -4.86 -18.89
N THR A 10 7.41 -4.57 -20.05
CA THR A 10 8.10 -3.89 -21.16
C THR A 10 7.49 -2.56 -21.56
N GLU A 11 6.18 -2.41 -21.41
CA GLU A 11 5.47 -1.18 -21.72
C GLU A 11 5.54 -0.17 -20.56
N PRO A 12 5.65 1.13 -20.85
CA PRO A 12 5.75 2.16 -19.80
C PRO A 12 4.40 2.40 -19.13
N TRP A 13 4.35 2.26 -17.79
CA TRP A 13 3.14 2.50 -17.00
C TRP A 13 3.42 2.93 -15.55
N VAL A 14 4.57 2.56 -14.98
CA VAL A 14 4.96 2.98 -13.63
C VAL A 14 5.44 4.42 -13.71
N ARG A 15 4.79 5.33 -12.98
CA ARG A 15 5.22 6.72 -12.92
C ARG A 15 6.28 6.90 -11.84
N VAL A 16 7.41 7.47 -12.24
CA VAL A 16 8.55 7.74 -11.37
C VAL A 16 8.97 9.19 -11.49
N ARG A 17 9.50 9.76 -10.40
CA ARG A 17 10.07 11.09 -10.35
C ARG A 17 11.59 11.00 -10.45
N ARG A 18 12.14 11.76 -11.37
CA ARG A 18 13.59 11.89 -11.58
C ARG A 18 14.21 12.94 -10.65
N PRO A 19 15.56 12.96 -10.50
CA PRO A 19 16.26 13.97 -9.71
C PRO A 19 16.03 15.42 -10.16
N ASP A 20 15.72 15.65 -11.43
CA ASP A 20 15.34 16.95 -12.00
C ASP A 20 13.86 17.32 -11.73
N ASN A 21 13.15 16.52 -10.92
CA ASN A 21 11.72 16.63 -10.63
C ASN A 21 10.78 16.40 -11.82
N THR A 22 11.27 15.96 -12.97
CA THR A 22 10.39 15.50 -14.04
C THR A 22 9.76 14.15 -13.69
N VAL A 23 8.53 13.94 -14.15
CA VAL A 23 7.81 12.67 -14.02
C VAL A 23 7.81 11.97 -15.36
N GLN A 24 8.15 10.69 -15.36
CA GLN A 24 8.09 9.85 -16.56
C GLN A 24 7.39 8.50 -16.26
N GLU A 25 6.85 7.90 -17.30
CA GLU A 25 6.39 6.51 -17.25
C GLU A 25 7.52 5.58 -17.69
N VAL A 26 7.70 4.49 -16.93
CA VAL A 26 8.71 3.45 -17.21
C VAL A 26 8.05 2.09 -17.10
N SER A 27 8.67 1.06 -17.64
CA SER A 27 8.20 -0.31 -17.48
C SER A 27 8.41 -0.80 -16.03
N LEU A 28 7.74 -1.89 -15.64
CA LEU A 28 7.98 -2.53 -14.33
C LEU A 28 9.44 -2.98 -14.22
N THR A 29 10.00 -3.54 -15.28
CA THR A 29 11.40 -3.96 -15.33
C THR A 29 12.34 -2.76 -15.10
N ASP A 30 12.12 -1.66 -15.80
CA ASP A 30 12.94 -0.45 -15.63
C ASP A 30 12.77 0.18 -14.25
N ALA A 31 11.56 0.21 -13.70
CA ALA A 31 11.31 0.72 -12.35
C ALA A 31 12.13 -0.03 -11.28
N LEU A 32 12.38 -1.33 -11.47
CA LEU A 32 13.19 -2.14 -10.57
C LEU A 32 14.69 -2.00 -10.86
N LEU A 33 15.11 -2.12 -12.13
CA LEU A 33 16.52 -2.16 -12.48
C LEU A 33 17.22 -0.81 -12.42
N HIS A 34 16.46 0.27 -12.55
CA HIS A 34 16.93 1.66 -12.47
C HIS A 34 16.37 2.39 -11.24
N ALA A 35 15.94 1.66 -10.22
CA ALA A 35 15.36 2.23 -9.01
C ALA A 35 16.27 3.25 -8.30
N GLN A 36 17.58 3.10 -8.39
CA GLN A 36 18.59 4.04 -7.84
C GLN A 36 18.60 5.39 -8.56
N ASP A 37 18.11 5.46 -9.82
CA ASP A 37 18.10 6.66 -10.65
C ASP A 37 16.82 7.50 -10.46
N TYR A 38 15.83 6.96 -9.73
CA TYR A 38 14.55 7.62 -9.47
C TYR A 38 14.46 8.06 -8.01
N VAL A 39 13.93 9.26 -7.79
CA VAL A 39 13.73 9.78 -6.42
C VAL A 39 12.62 9.01 -5.71
N ASP A 40 11.48 8.80 -6.37
CA ASP A 40 10.31 8.13 -5.80
C ASP A 40 9.30 7.74 -6.90
N LEU A 41 8.25 7.01 -6.51
CA LEU A 41 7.03 6.89 -7.32
C LEU A 41 6.33 8.25 -7.42
N ALA A 42 5.57 8.46 -8.50
CA ALA A 42 4.88 9.70 -8.78
C ALA A 42 3.56 9.47 -9.55
N GLY A 43 2.74 8.57 -9.05
CA GLY A 43 1.41 8.27 -9.58
C GLY A 43 0.43 9.44 -9.51
N GLU A 44 -0.81 9.19 -9.87
CA GLU A 44 -1.87 10.20 -9.81
C GLU A 44 -2.29 10.52 -8.37
N MET A 45 -2.10 9.57 -7.44
CA MET A 45 -2.46 9.69 -6.03
C MET A 45 -1.47 8.94 -5.13
N PRO A 46 -1.25 9.40 -3.90
CA PRO A 46 -0.38 8.70 -2.93
C PRO A 46 -0.82 7.27 -2.61
N THR A 47 -2.12 7.01 -2.59
CA THR A 47 -2.69 5.67 -2.42
C THR A 47 -2.36 4.74 -3.59
N GLN A 48 -2.30 5.28 -4.81
CA GLN A 48 -1.86 4.53 -5.99
C GLN A 48 -0.39 4.18 -5.88
N ASP A 49 0.47 5.12 -5.44
CA ASP A 49 1.89 4.88 -5.19
C ASP A 49 2.11 3.79 -4.13
N ALA A 50 1.33 3.80 -3.05
CA ALA A 50 1.39 2.76 -2.03
C ALA A 50 1.05 1.37 -2.60
N ALA A 51 0.05 1.28 -3.46
CA ALA A 51 -0.33 0.03 -4.11
C ALA A 51 0.74 -0.47 -5.11
N VAL A 52 1.30 0.44 -5.92
CA VAL A 52 2.39 0.12 -6.86
C VAL A 52 3.67 -0.26 -6.10
N LEU A 53 4.03 0.44 -5.02
CA LEU A 53 5.17 0.08 -4.17
C LEU A 53 5.06 -1.37 -3.68
N ARG A 54 3.88 -1.80 -3.24
CA ARG A 54 3.65 -3.18 -2.78
C ARG A 54 3.83 -4.21 -3.89
N LEU A 55 3.41 -3.88 -5.11
CA LEU A 55 3.64 -4.75 -6.26
C LEU A 55 5.15 -4.92 -6.56
N LEU A 56 5.91 -3.82 -6.56
CA LEU A 56 7.37 -3.86 -6.75
C LEU A 56 8.04 -4.68 -5.64
N LEU A 57 7.60 -4.50 -4.39
CA LEU A 57 8.07 -5.28 -3.25
C LEU A 57 7.76 -6.77 -3.41
N ALA A 58 6.58 -7.13 -3.92
CA ALA A 58 6.23 -8.54 -4.13
C ALA A 58 7.18 -9.24 -5.10
N VAL A 59 7.59 -8.56 -6.17
CA VAL A 59 8.63 -9.09 -7.10
C VAL A 59 9.94 -9.28 -6.36
N LEU A 60 10.42 -8.26 -5.63
CA LEU A 60 11.70 -8.30 -4.95
C LEU A 60 11.75 -9.34 -3.83
N PHE A 61 10.69 -9.44 -3.01
CA PHE A 61 10.57 -10.50 -2.01
C PHE A 61 10.66 -11.88 -2.64
N THR A 62 10.00 -12.07 -3.79
CA THR A 62 9.99 -13.35 -4.48
C THR A 62 11.37 -13.72 -5.04
N VAL A 63 12.04 -12.77 -5.70
CA VAL A 63 13.38 -12.99 -6.27
C VAL A 63 14.38 -13.27 -5.16
N PHE A 64 14.53 -12.32 -4.23
CA PHE A 64 15.62 -12.34 -3.26
C PHE A 64 15.38 -13.24 -2.04
N SER A 65 14.22 -13.87 -1.92
CA SER A 65 14.03 -15.00 -1.02
C SER A 65 14.55 -16.32 -1.57
N ARG A 66 14.79 -16.42 -2.88
CA ARG A 66 15.13 -17.66 -3.59
C ARG A 66 16.57 -17.71 -4.08
N VAL A 67 17.13 -16.56 -4.46
CA VAL A 67 18.49 -16.47 -5.02
C VAL A 67 19.32 -15.42 -4.31
N ASP A 68 20.63 -15.55 -4.37
CA ASP A 68 21.59 -14.56 -3.89
C ASP A 68 21.68 -13.36 -4.86
N ALA A 69 22.49 -12.38 -4.51
CA ALA A 69 22.71 -11.21 -5.35
C ALA A 69 23.37 -11.51 -6.71
N LYS A 70 23.89 -12.75 -6.90
CA LYS A 70 24.49 -13.22 -8.15
C LYS A 70 23.56 -14.17 -8.94
N GLY A 71 22.30 -14.31 -8.49
CA GLY A 71 21.33 -15.20 -9.12
C GLY A 71 21.48 -16.69 -8.80
N LYS A 72 22.38 -17.07 -7.88
CA LYS A 72 22.53 -18.46 -7.49
C LYS A 72 21.41 -18.88 -6.54
N PRO A 73 20.82 -20.07 -6.70
CA PRO A 73 19.83 -20.60 -5.78
C PRO A 73 20.36 -20.65 -4.34
N GLN A 74 19.80 -19.82 -3.49
CA GLN A 74 20.12 -19.73 -2.07
C GLN A 74 18.86 -19.27 -1.32
N PRO A 75 17.89 -20.15 -1.09
CA PRO A 75 16.66 -19.79 -0.39
C PRO A 75 16.96 -19.39 1.05
N LEU A 76 16.21 -18.39 1.54
CA LEU A 76 16.33 -17.93 2.92
C LEU A 76 15.74 -18.99 3.85
N ALA A 77 16.56 -19.56 4.73
CA ALA A 77 16.16 -20.58 5.69
C ALA A 77 16.11 -20.06 7.12
N GLN A 78 16.95 -19.07 7.44
CA GLN A 78 17.09 -18.51 8.78
C GLN A 78 17.10 -16.98 8.75
N SER A 79 16.93 -16.38 9.93
CA SER A 79 16.93 -14.93 10.08
C SER A 79 18.28 -14.29 9.69
N ASP A 80 19.37 -15.01 9.85
CA ASP A 80 20.71 -14.53 9.50
C ASP A 80 20.92 -14.50 7.99
N ASP A 81 20.38 -15.47 7.25
CA ASP A 81 20.40 -15.46 5.77
C ASP A 81 19.68 -14.22 5.22
N ALA A 82 18.58 -13.83 5.88
CA ALA A 82 17.81 -12.64 5.53
C ALA A 82 18.60 -11.34 5.74
N LEU A 83 19.34 -11.26 6.85
CA LEU A 83 20.19 -10.10 7.16
C LEU A 83 21.39 -10.01 6.21
N GLU A 84 22.03 -11.14 5.92
CA GLU A 84 23.13 -11.21 4.98
C GLU A 84 22.66 -10.78 3.58
N ARG A 85 21.55 -11.35 3.07
CA ARG A 85 20.97 -10.99 1.79
C ARG A 85 20.63 -9.50 1.70
N TRP A 86 19.99 -8.97 2.73
CA TRP A 86 19.67 -7.54 2.77
C TRP A 86 20.94 -6.67 2.77
N SER A 87 21.95 -7.07 3.54
CA SER A 87 23.22 -6.37 3.60
C SER A 87 23.98 -6.39 2.27
N GLU A 88 24.00 -7.54 1.59
CA GLU A 88 24.59 -7.65 0.25
C GLU A 88 23.91 -6.69 -0.74
N LEU A 89 22.58 -6.71 -0.80
CA LEU A 89 21.82 -5.80 -1.64
C LEU A 89 22.12 -4.34 -1.30
N TRP A 90 22.12 -4.00 0.01
CA TRP A 90 22.42 -2.62 0.44
C TRP A 90 23.78 -2.13 -0.02
N GLN A 91 24.81 -2.98 0.03
CA GLN A 91 26.17 -2.65 -0.39
C GLN A 91 26.30 -2.44 -1.90
N LEU A 92 25.47 -3.11 -2.71
CA LEU A 92 25.47 -2.94 -4.16
C LEU A 92 24.95 -1.56 -4.58
N GLY A 93 24.02 -0.98 -3.86
CA GLY A 93 23.43 0.31 -4.20
C GLY A 93 22.44 0.27 -5.39
N HIS A 94 22.14 -0.91 -5.91
CA HIS A 94 21.17 -1.17 -6.98
C HIS A 94 20.70 -2.63 -6.93
N PHE A 95 19.56 -2.94 -7.53
CA PHE A 95 19.13 -4.34 -7.65
C PHE A 95 19.91 -5.04 -8.78
N PRO A 96 20.43 -6.25 -8.52
CA PRO A 96 21.12 -7.04 -9.54
C PRO A 96 20.21 -7.32 -10.74
N ALA A 97 20.66 -6.97 -11.93
CA ALA A 97 19.83 -7.01 -13.12
C ALA A 97 19.49 -8.45 -13.57
N GLU A 98 20.45 -9.36 -13.50
CA GLU A 98 20.30 -10.71 -13.99
C GLU A 98 19.22 -11.51 -13.25
N PRO A 99 19.25 -11.65 -11.89
CA PRO A 99 18.22 -12.40 -11.20
C PRO A 99 16.82 -11.79 -11.31
N VAL A 100 16.71 -10.45 -11.39
CA VAL A 100 15.42 -9.79 -11.57
C VAL A 100 14.86 -10.04 -12.98
N ARG A 101 15.69 -9.89 -14.03
CA ARG A 101 15.27 -10.15 -15.41
C ARG A 101 14.89 -11.60 -15.64
N ASP A 102 15.70 -12.54 -15.18
CA ASP A 102 15.45 -13.98 -15.36
C ASP A 102 14.11 -14.37 -14.74
N TYR A 103 13.84 -13.85 -13.52
CA TYR A 103 12.57 -14.09 -12.87
C TYR A 103 11.39 -13.48 -13.64
N LEU A 104 11.49 -12.22 -14.05
CA LEU A 104 10.43 -11.55 -14.79
C LEU A 104 10.18 -12.18 -16.16
N GLU A 105 11.22 -12.56 -16.89
CA GLU A 105 11.09 -13.23 -18.19
C GLU A 105 10.43 -14.61 -18.05
N GLN A 106 10.74 -15.36 -16.97
CA GLN A 106 10.06 -16.62 -16.66
C GLN A 106 8.54 -16.46 -16.55
N TRP A 107 8.08 -15.34 -16.02
CA TRP A 107 6.66 -15.09 -15.77
C TRP A 107 6.04 -14.09 -16.73
N LYS A 108 6.71 -13.71 -17.79
CA LYS A 108 6.30 -12.67 -18.75
C LYS A 108 4.87 -12.82 -19.26
N ASP A 109 4.43 -14.02 -19.51
CA ASP A 109 3.09 -14.30 -20.02
C ASP A 109 1.99 -13.99 -18.98
N ARG A 110 2.34 -13.83 -17.71
CA ARG A 110 1.42 -13.45 -16.63
C ARG A 110 1.27 -11.93 -16.42
N PHE A 111 2.04 -11.13 -17.18
CA PHE A 111 2.05 -9.67 -17.04
C PHE A 111 1.39 -8.93 -18.20
N TRP A 112 0.61 -9.60 -19.00
CA TRP A 112 -0.21 -8.96 -20.03
C TRP A 112 -1.44 -8.31 -19.42
N LEU A 113 -1.64 -7.00 -19.66
CA LEU A 113 -2.84 -6.29 -19.20
C LEU A 113 -4.10 -6.88 -19.85
N PHE A 114 -4.00 -7.25 -21.14
CA PHE A 114 -5.03 -7.96 -21.87
C PHE A 114 -4.50 -9.29 -22.36
N HIS A 115 -5.16 -10.35 -21.94
CA HIS A 115 -4.89 -11.73 -22.32
C HIS A 115 -6.19 -12.55 -22.24
N PRO A 116 -6.46 -13.48 -23.17
CA PRO A 116 -7.74 -14.19 -23.22
C PRO A 116 -8.02 -15.08 -22.01
N THR A 117 -6.96 -15.62 -21.38
CA THR A 117 -7.12 -16.62 -20.31
C THR A 117 -6.53 -16.19 -18.96
N HIS A 118 -5.52 -15.32 -18.94
CA HIS A 118 -4.85 -14.90 -17.70
C HIS A 118 -4.34 -13.45 -17.78
N PRO A 119 -5.26 -12.48 -17.94
CA PRO A 119 -4.89 -11.07 -17.87
C PRO A 119 -4.42 -10.71 -16.46
N PHE A 120 -3.42 -9.83 -16.38
CA PHE A 120 -2.79 -9.45 -15.11
C PHE A 120 -3.81 -8.92 -14.11
N TRP A 121 -3.89 -9.58 -12.94
CA TRP A 121 -4.80 -9.25 -11.83
C TRP A 121 -6.27 -9.15 -12.20
N GLN A 122 -6.70 -9.79 -13.25
CA GLN A 122 -8.08 -9.76 -13.74
C GLN A 122 -8.67 -11.17 -13.79
N VAL A 123 -9.98 -11.23 -13.90
CA VAL A 123 -10.75 -12.49 -14.07
C VAL A 123 -11.43 -12.46 -15.44
N PRO A 124 -10.88 -13.15 -16.45
CA PRO A 124 -11.36 -13.06 -17.84
C PRO A 124 -12.78 -13.58 -18.03
N THR A 125 -13.26 -14.42 -17.12
CA THR A 125 -14.60 -15.01 -17.15
C THR A 125 -15.59 -14.30 -16.24
N LEU A 126 -15.28 -13.08 -15.78
CA LEU A 126 -16.18 -12.30 -14.94
C LEU A 126 -17.47 -11.95 -15.70
N SER A 127 -18.61 -12.31 -15.15
CA SER A 127 -19.93 -12.15 -15.79
C SER A 127 -21.01 -11.64 -14.84
N ASN A 128 -20.79 -11.74 -13.54
CA ASN A 128 -21.73 -11.30 -12.50
C ASN A 128 -21.24 -10.06 -11.75
N GLY A 129 -20.26 -9.34 -12.30
CA GLY A 129 -19.75 -8.09 -11.78
C GLY A 129 -20.73 -6.93 -11.98
N ILE A 130 -20.50 -5.83 -11.26
CA ILE A 130 -21.12 -4.54 -11.59
C ILE A 130 -20.19 -3.81 -12.54
N ALA A 131 -20.75 -3.35 -13.66
CA ALA A 131 -20.02 -2.53 -14.61
C ALA A 131 -19.98 -1.06 -14.16
N PHE A 132 -18.81 -0.45 -14.29
CA PHE A 132 -18.56 0.97 -14.06
C PHE A 132 -17.80 1.57 -15.24
N ASP A 133 -17.98 2.88 -15.45
CA ASP A 133 -17.24 3.64 -16.46
C ASP A 133 -15.79 3.94 -16.02
N GLY A 134 -14.97 4.46 -16.94
CA GLY A 134 -13.58 4.80 -16.69
C GLY A 134 -13.41 5.88 -15.60
N LYS A 135 -14.38 6.77 -15.42
CA LYS A 135 -14.38 7.81 -14.37
C LYS A 135 -14.48 7.24 -12.97
N LYS A 136 -15.14 6.10 -12.83
CA LYS A 136 -15.17 5.39 -11.55
C LYS A 136 -13.87 4.65 -11.32
N LEU A 137 -13.24 4.15 -12.37
CA LEU A 137 -11.95 3.47 -12.27
C LEU A 137 -10.84 4.42 -11.76
N ASN A 138 -10.77 5.64 -12.32
CA ASN A 138 -9.73 6.62 -11.97
C ASN A 138 -10.07 7.54 -10.78
N GLY A 139 -11.14 7.23 -10.05
CA GLY A 139 -11.53 7.97 -8.86
C GLY A 139 -12.15 9.36 -9.09
N GLU A 140 -12.30 9.81 -10.34
CA GLU A 140 -12.95 11.10 -10.63
C GLU A 140 -14.43 11.10 -10.26
N ARG A 141 -15.04 9.94 -10.27
CA ARG A 141 -16.41 9.71 -9.82
C ARG A 141 -16.41 9.01 -8.46
N ALA A 142 -16.14 9.77 -7.41
CA ALA A 142 -16.17 9.24 -6.04
C ALA A 142 -17.57 8.80 -5.59
N GLU A 143 -18.64 9.30 -6.21
CA GLU A 143 -20.02 9.07 -5.83
C GLU A 143 -20.83 8.30 -6.89
N SER A 144 -22.01 7.81 -6.49
CA SER A 144 -22.94 7.13 -7.39
C SER A 144 -23.33 8.01 -8.58
N GLY A 145 -23.74 7.40 -9.72
CA GLY A 145 -24.07 8.10 -10.95
C GLY A 145 -25.16 9.19 -10.88
N ASN A 146 -25.81 9.32 -9.72
CA ASN A 146 -26.88 10.29 -9.47
C ASN A 146 -26.39 11.64 -8.94
N LYS A 147 -25.09 11.79 -8.63
CA LYS A 147 -24.51 13.04 -8.14
C LYS A 147 -23.52 13.57 -9.17
N THR A 148 -23.79 14.76 -9.69
CA THR A 148 -22.87 15.47 -10.59
C THR A 148 -21.85 16.22 -9.74
N PRO A 149 -20.53 16.00 -9.89
CA PRO A 149 -19.52 16.80 -9.18
C PRO A 149 -19.69 18.27 -9.53
N LEU A 150 -19.63 19.14 -8.52
CA LEU A 150 -19.71 20.60 -8.70
C LEU A 150 -18.51 21.17 -9.45
N PHE A 151 -17.35 20.51 -9.33
CA PHE A 151 -16.12 20.87 -10.02
C PHE A 151 -15.47 19.63 -10.62
N GLN A 152 -15.30 19.63 -11.93
CA GLN A 152 -14.53 18.62 -12.67
C GLN A 152 -13.32 19.31 -13.30
N ASN A 153 -12.13 18.77 -13.05
CA ASN A 153 -10.89 19.28 -13.66
C ASN A 153 -10.75 18.90 -15.15
N ILE A 154 -11.55 17.94 -15.62
CA ILE A 154 -11.44 17.35 -16.96
C ILE A 154 -12.83 17.35 -17.62
N SER A 155 -12.90 17.63 -18.92
CA SER A 155 -14.15 17.66 -19.65
C SER A 155 -14.81 16.26 -19.73
N LYS A 156 -16.15 16.20 -19.87
CA LYS A 156 -16.88 14.93 -19.98
C LYS A 156 -16.39 14.04 -21.13
N ALA A 157 -15.82 14.64 -22.18
CA ALA A 157 -15.32 13.91 -23.35
C ALA A 157 -13.92 13.32 -23.12
N GLU A 158 -13.04 14.03 -22.41
CA GLU A 158 -11.66 13.62 -22.17
C GLU A 158 -11.52 12.51 -21.13
N CYS A 159 -12.49 12.37 -20.22
CA CYS A 159 -12.48 11.34 -19.18
C CYS A 159 -13.06 9.97 -19.62
N ALA A 160 -13.47 9.84 -20.85
CA ALA A 160 -14.20 8.64 -21.27
C ALA A 160 -13.28 7.43 -21.49
N VAL A 161 -12.02 7.65 -21.85
CA VAL A 161 -11.06 6.59 -22.22
C VAL A 161 -9.74 6.79 -21.46
N LEU A 162 -9.37 5.82 -20.65
CA LEU A 162 -8.08 5.75 -19.98
C LEU A 162 -7.03 5.11 -20.89
N THR A 163 -5.80 5.61 -20.88
CA THR A 163 -4.68 4.89 -21.51
C THR A 163 -4.46 3.55 -20.81
N TYR A 164 -3.83 2.60 -21.49
CA TYR A 164 -3.50 1.30 -20.86
C TYR A 164 -2.58 1.46 -19.65
N ALA A 165 -1.66 2.43 -19.70
CA ALA A 165 -0.79 2.77 -18.57
C ALA A 165 -1.59 3.28 -17.35
N GLN A 166 -2.54 4.18 -17.56
CA GLN A 166 -3.44 4.64 -16.50
C GLN A 166 -4.29 3.50 -15.95
N ALA A 167 -4.89 2.71 -16.85
CA ALA A 167 -5.75 1.59 -16.45
C ALA A 167 -4.97 0.54 -15.64
N ALA A 168 -3.71 0.28 -15.96
CA ALA A 168 -2.85 -0.62 -15.19
C ALA A 168 -2.63 -0.11 -13.75
N ARG A 169 -2.30 1.18 -13.57
CA ARG A 169 -2.14 1.77 -12.23
C ARG A 169 -3.42 1.73 -11.41
N TRP A 170 -4.54 2.08 -12.04
CA TRP A 170 -5.84 2.08 -11.37
C TRP A 170 -6.37 0.68 -11.08
N LEU A 171 -6.05 -0.33 -11.90
CA LEU A 171 -6.34 -1.73 -11.61
C LEU A 171 -5.68 -2.20 -10.31
N ILE A 172 -4.41 -1.83 -10.12
CA ILE A 172 -3.66 -2.17 -8.91
C ILE A 172 -4.24 -1.43 -7.69
N TYR A 173 -4.54 -0.14 -7.85
CA TYR A 173 -5.21 0.66 -6.83
C TYR A 173 -6.55 0.06 -6.41
N GLN A 174 -7.42 -0.32 -7.35
CA GLN A 174 -8.74 -0.88 -7.05
C GLN A 174 -8.66 -2.16 -6.22
N ASN A 175 -7.67 -3.02 -6.48
CA ASN A 175 -7.48 -4.21 -5.64
C ASN A 175 -7.15 -3.89 -4.19
N GLY A 176 -6.45 -2.78 -3.93
CA GLY A 176 -6.05 -2.37 -2.59
C GLY A 176 -7.05 -1.48 -1.87
N TYR A 177 -7.62 -0.53 -2.57
CA TYR A 177 -8.35 0.61 -1.98
C TYR A 177 -9.82 0.72 -2.41
N ASP A 178 -10.35 -0.22 -3.21
CA ASP A 178 -11.73 -0.12 -3.65
C ASP A 178 -12.71 -0.07 -2.46
N GLU A 179 -13.74 0.74 -2.64
CA GLU A 179 -14.79 0.96 -1.64
C GLU A 179 -15.68 -0.27 -1.42
N ARG A 180 -16.37 -0.30 -0.28
CA ARG A 180 -17.30 -1.38 0.09
C ARG A 180 -18.60 -1.36 -0.73
N GLY A 181 -19.03 -0.17 -1.15
CA GLY A 181 -20.39 0.06 -1.66
C GLY A 181 -20.73 -0.68 -2.93
N GLY A 182 -21.95 -1.23 -2.98
CA GLY A 182 -22.58 -1.73 -4.22
C GLY A 182 -21.96 -2.98 -4.84
N ARG A 183 -20.98 -3.62 -4.22
CA ARG A 183 -20.34 -4.83 -4.79
C ARG A 183 -21.23 -6.05 -4.56
N PRO A 184 -21.56 -6.84 -5.59
CA PRO A 184 -22.24 -8.10 -5.41
C PRO A 184 -21.45 -9.04 -4.52
N LYS A 185 -22.16 -9.89 -3.79
CA LYS A 185 -21.52 -10.97 -3.04
C LYS A 185 -21.14 -12.08 -4.01
N ALA A 186 -19.97 -12.64 -3.85
CA ALA A 186 -19.63 -13.90 -4.48
C ALA A 186 -20.28 -15.06 -3.68
N GLY A 187 -21.41 -15.56 -4.18
CA GLY A 187 -22.17 -16.63 -3.51
C GLY A 187 -22.71 -16.25 -2.11
N ASN A 188 -22.73 -17.20 -1.18
CA ASN A 188 -23.25 -17.02 0.18
C ASN A 188 -22.24 -16.40 1.18
N LYS A 189 -21.13 -15.85 0.70
CA LYS A 189 -20.07 -15.25 1.54
C LYS A 189 -20.55 -13.94 2.19
N PRO A 190 -19.99 -13.53 3.34
CA PRO A 190 -20.29 -12.24 3.95
C PRO A 190 -19.98 -11.08 3.01
N ARG A 191 -20.56 -9.90 3.28
CA ARG A 191 -20.24 -8.69 2.53
C ARG A 191 -18.77 -8.34 2.72
N HIS A 192 -18.07 -8.09 1.60
CA HIS A 192 -16.69 -7.61 1.64
C HIS A 192 -16.65 -6.19 2.21
N GLY A 193 -15.61 -5.92 3.00
CA GLY A 193 -15.22 -4.58 3.37
C GLY A 193 -14.61 -3.82 2.20
N VAL A 194 -14.00 -2.68 2.49
CA VAL A 194 -13.09 -1.99 1.56
C VAL A 194 -11.88 -2.89 1.24
N GLY A 195 -11.14 -2.60 0.19
CA GLY A 195 -9.92 -3.35 -0.14
C GLY A 195 -8.92 -3.36 1.03
N TRP A 196 -8.00 -4.31 1.05
CA TRP A 196 -7.10 -4.51 2.20
C TRP A 196 -6.31 -3.25 2.59
N LEU A 197 -5.75 -2.53 1.62
CA LEU A 197 -5.02 -1.28 1.87
C LEU A 197 -5.93 -0.17 2.43
N GLY A 198 -7.22 -0.21 2.12
CA GLY A 198 -8.21 0.70 2.69
C GLY A 198 -8.57 0.40 4.14
N GLN A 199 -8.18 -0.75 4.67
CA GLN A 199 -8.42 -1.14 6.08
C GLN A 199 -7.25 -0.80 6.99
N ILE A 200 -6.08 -0.51 6.44
CA ILE A 200 -4.85 -0.27 7.18
C ILE A 200 -4.44 1.20 7.16
N GLY A 201 -3.71 1.65 8.17
CA GLY A 201 -2.94 2.89 8.15
C GLY A 201 -1.58 2.60 7.56
N PHE A 202 -1.44 2.79 6.24
CA PHE A 202 -0.22 2.42 5.52
C PHE A 202 0.99 3.20 6.02
N VAL A 203 2.07 2.48 6.34
CA VAL A 203 3.35 3.01 6.79
C VAL A 203 4.46 2.47 5.91
N ALA A 204 5.30 3.34 5.38
CA ALA A 204 6.50 2.98 4.64
C ALA A 204 7.71 3.78 5.13
N VAL A 205 8.89 3.23 4.93
CA VAL A 205 10.15 3.92 5.16
C VAL A 205 10.70 4.42 3.83
N LYS A 206 10.87 5.73 3.70
CA LYS A 206 11.47 6.34 2.52
C LYS A 206 13.00 6.34 2.60
N GLY A 207 13.65 6.08 1.48
CA GLY A 207 15.07 6.22 1.26
C GLY A 207 15.39 7.49 0.46
N LYS A 208 16.66 7.66 0.10
CA LYS A 208 17.13 8.78 -0.74
C LYS A 208 16.66 8.67 -2.18
N ASN A 209 16.34 7.46 -2.61
CA ASN A 209 15.84 7.12 -3.94
C ASN A 209 14.88 5.92 -3.83
N LEU A 210 14.28 5.55 -4.95
CA LEU A 210 13.32 4.44 -5.00
C LEU A 210 13.96 3.11 -4.62
N TYR A 211 15.24 2.87 -4.97
CA TYR A 211 15.97 1.68 -4.57
C TYR A 211 16.06 1.54 -3.04
N GLU A 212 16.54 2.60 -2.34
CA GLU A 212 16.60 2.59 -0.89
C GLU A 212 15.21 2.46 -0.26
N THR A 213 14.20 3.13 -0.83
CA THR A 213 12.81 3.01 -0.39
C THR A 213 12.33 1.56 -0.47
N LEU A 214 12.52 0.90 -1.60
CA LEU A 214 12.13 -0.51 -1.78
C LEU A 214 12.88 -1.39 -0.77
N LEU A 215 14.19 -1.27 -0.69
CA LEU A 215 15.00 -2.14 0.17
C LEU A 215 14.70 -1.96 1.66
N ARG A 216 14.46 -0.72 2.13
CA ARG A 216 14.08 -0.46 3.53
C ARG A 216 12.73 -1.04 3.92
N ASN A 217 11.84 -1.24 2.95
CA ASN A 217 10.53 -1.87 3.16
C ASN A 217 10.55 -3.39 2.89
N MET A 218 11.65 -3.95 2.41
CA MET A 218 11.88 -5.40 2.33
C MET A 218 12.27 -5.97 3.69
N ALA A 219 11.33 -6.00 4.62
CA ALA A 219 11.54 -6.60 5.93
C ALA A 219 11.45 -8.13 5.82
N PHE A 220 12.56 -8.78 5.55
CA PHE A 220 12.65 -10.23 5.35
C PHE A 220 12.40 -11.06 6.62
N SER A 221 12.54 -10.49 7.79
CA SER A 221 12.31 -11.17 9.06
C SER A 221 11.12 -10.57 9.77
N THR A 222 10.09 -11.37 9.99
CA THR A 222 8.96 -11.05 10.85
C THR A 222 8.97 -11.94 12.09
N GLU A 223 8.25 -11.54 13.14
CA GLU A 223 8.04 -12.37 14.32
C GLU A 223 7.32 -13.69 14.01
N GLN A 224 6.64 -13.79 12.87
CA GLN A 224 5.84 -14.94 12.47
C GLN A 224 6.56 -15.92 11.54
N ASP A 225 7.87 -15.81 11.37
CA ASP A 225 8.64 -16.70 10.49
C ASP A 225 8.10 -16.82 9.04
N ALA A 226 7.40 -15.79 8.56
CA ALA A 226 6.81 -15.74 7.21
C ALA A 226 7.84 -15.94 6.07
N LEU A 227 9.13 -15.93 6.41
CA LEU A 227 10.22 -16.21 5.47
C LEU A 227 10.42 -17.70 5.17
N ARG A 228 9.99 -18.59 6.06
CA ARG A 228 10.16 -20.04 5.85
C ARG A 228 9.22 -20.59 4.79
N GLU A 229 8.15 -19.87 4.49
CA GLU A 229 7.23 -20.25 3.44
C GLU A 229 7.73 -19.74 2.08
N LYS A 230 7.60 -20.55 1.05
CA LYS A 230 7.92 -20.14 -0.31
C LYS A 230 7.10 -18.92 -0.69
N GLN A 231 7.78 -17.83 -1.07
CA GLN A 231 7.10 -16.64 -1.56
C GLN A 231 6.28 -16.98 -2.81
N LEU A 232 4.98 -16.72 -2.80
CA LEU A 232 4.07 -17.13 -3.87
C LEU A 232 3.14 -15.95 -4.24
N PRO A 233 3.60 -15.04 -5.11
CA PRO A 233 2.75 -13.95 -5.60
C PRO A 233 1.61 -14.48 -6.47
N CYS A 234 0.57 -13.65 -6.67
CA CYS A 234 -0.65 -14.09 -7.37
C CYS A 234 -0.41 -14.60 -8.80
N TRP A 235 0.59 -14.09 -9.51
CA TRP A 235 0.92 -14.51 -10.88
C TRP A 235 1.61 -15.87 -10.99
N GLU A 236 2.14 -16.40 -9.89
CA GLU A 236 2.71 -17.75 -9.83
C GLU A 236 1.67 -18.84 -9.51
N ARG A 237 0.44 -18.46 -9.21
CA ARG A 237 -0.61 -19.45 -8.94
C ARG A 237 -0.89 -20.29 -10.17
N GLU A 238 -1.00 -21.61 -9.98
CA GLU A 238 -1.31 -22.56 -11.05
C GLU A 238 -2.65 -22.24 -11.72
N HIS A 239 -3.64 -21.89 -10.90
CA HIS A 239 -4.96 -21.52 -11.39
C HIS A 239 -5.27 -20.06 -11.11
N ALA A 240 -5.73 -19.36 -12.14
CA ALA A 240 -6.24 -17.99 -11.99
C ALA A 240 -7.45 -17.97 -11.04
N ARG A 241 -7.64 -16.85 -10.34
CA ARG A 241 -8.86 -16.62 -9.55
C ARG A 241 -10.08 -16.56 -10.46
N THR A 242 -11.20 -17.12 -9.98
CA THR A 242 -12.50 -17.08 -10.66
C THR A 242 -13.52 -16.33 -9.80
N GLU A 243 -14.70 -16.08 -10.33
CA GLU A 243 -15.79 -15.47 -9.57
C GLU A 243 -16.14 -16.26 -8.30
N GLN A 244 -16.10 -17.60 -8.37
CA GLN A 244 -16.47 -18.49 -7.29
C GLN A 244 -15.37 -18.72 -6.26
N SER A 245 -14.12 -18.44 -6.63
CA SER A 245 -12.95 -18.71 -5.80
C SER A 245 -12.67 -17.65 -4.73
N VAL A 246 -13.71 -17.02 -4.19
CA VAL A 246 -13.58 -16.02 -3.12
C VAL A 246 -13.39 -16.72 -1.77
N GLU A 247 -12.33 -16.35 -1.07
CA GLU A 247 -11.90 -16.99 0.16
C GLU A 247 -11.55 -15.96 1.24
N ILE A 248 -11.65 -16.40 2.51
CA ILE A 248 -10.90 -15.77 3.58
C ILE A 248 -9.46 -16.29 3.43
N VAL A 249 -8.54 -15.40 3.08
CA VAL A 249 -7.15 -15.74 2.86
C VAL A 249 -6.36 -15.48 4.13
N MET A 250 -5.55 -16.44 4.52
CA MET A 250 -4.51 -16.26 5.54
C MET A 250 -3.16 -16.27 4.82
N PRO A 251 -2.65 -15.10 4.37
CA PRO A 251 -1.40 -15.05 3.64
C PRO A 251 -0.27 -15.68 4.45
N LYS A 252 0.45 -16.61 3.83
CA LYS A 252 1.53 -17.36 4.47
C LYS A 252 2.89 -16.74 4.24
N ASN A 253 2.99 -15.82 3.30
CA ASN A 253 4.22 -15.15 2.93
C ASN A 253 3.95 -13.73 2.44
N GLN A 254 5.00 -12.90 2.37
CA GLN A 254 4.87 -11.49 2.01
C GLN A 254 4.40 -11.30 0.55
N ALA A 255 4.90 -12.07 -0.41
CA ALA A 255 4.51 -11.91 -1.80
C ALA A 255 3.01 -12.21 -2.01
N GLU A 256 2.47 -13.20 -1.32
CA GLU A 256 1.04 -13.51 -1.34
C GLU A 256 0.21 -12.35 -0.74
N LEU A 257 0.64 -11.81 0.41
CA LEU A 257 -0.02 -10.67 1.06
C LEU A 257 0.02 -9.42 0.17
N LEU A 258 1.18 -9.09 -0.36
CA LEU A 258 1.38 -7.90 -1.18
C LEU A 258 0.62 -7.96 -2.51
N THR A 259 0.20 -9.15 -2.93
CA THR A 259 -0.57 -9.39 -4.16
C THR A 259 -1.98 -9.94 -3.90
N LEU A 260 -2.54 -9.65 -2.72
CA LEU A 260 -3.90 -10.05 -2.36
C LEU A 260 -4.92 -9.44 -3.32
N GLN A 261 -5.73 -10.31 -3.94
CA GLN A 261 -6.77 -9.89 -4.88
C GLN A 261 -8.10 -9.65 -4.14
N SER A 262 -8.22 -8.50 -3.49
CA SER A 262 -9.44 -8.12 -2.74
C SER A 262 -10.64 -7.88 -3.65
N ARG A 263 -10.44 -7.79 -4.94
CA ARG A 263 -11.49 -7.64 -5.97
C ARG A 263 -11.27 -8.61 -7.12
N ARG A 264 -12.38 -9.00 -7.76
CA ARG A 264 -12.41 -9.63 -9.07
C ARG A 264 -12.74 -8.54 -10.06
N ILE A 265 -11.83 -8.25 -10.96
CA ILE A 265 -11.94 -7.13 -11.90
C ILE A 265 -11.76 -7.64 -13.32
N LEU A 266 -12.47 -7.05 -14.26
CA LEU A 266 -12.26 -7.20 -15.69
C LEU A 266 -12.33 -5.82 -16.34
N LEU A 267 -11.26 -5.39 -16.99
CA LEU A 267 -11.20 -4.12 -17.71
C LEU A 267 -11.95 -4.22 -19.04
N ILE A 268 -12.71 -3.19 -19.38
CA ILE A 268 -13.47 -3.09 -20.63
C ILE A 268 -12.72 -2.15 -21.57
N ARG A 269 -12.24 -2.72 -22.70
CA ARG A 269 -11.54 -1.94 -23.74
C ARG A 269 -12.51 -1.12 -24.57
N SER A 270 -12.05 0.03 -25.04
CA SER A 270 -12.77 0.80 -26.08
C SER A 270 -12.71 0.05 -27.41
N GLU A 271 -13.80 0.06 -28.15
CA GLU A 271 -13.87 -0.50 -29.51
C GLU A 271 -13.32 0.47 -30.56
N GLU A 272 -13.35 1.77 -30.27
CA GLU A 272 -13.03 2.83 -31.23
C GLU A 272 -11.53 3.17 -31.26
N MET A 273 -10.84 3.09 -30.10
CA MET A 273 -9.45 3.49 -29.96
C MET A 273 -8.74 2.67 -28.88
N PRO A 274 -7.38 2.54 -28.90
CA PRO A 274 -6.65 1.89 -27.83
C PRO A 274 -6.89 2.60 -26.49
N GLY A 275 -7.50 1.89 -25.53
CA GLY A 275 -7.81 2.42 -24.21
C GLY A 275 -8.88 1.62 -23.48
N VAL A 276 -9.15 2.04 -22.24
CA VAL A 276 -10.12 1.42 -21.32
C VAL A 276 -11.25 2.39 -21.03
N VAL A 277 -12.49 1.96 -21.29
CA VAL A 277 -13.71 2.76 -21.09
C VAL A 277 -14.42 2.45 -19.77
N GLY A 278 -14.06 1.35 -19.12
CA GLY A 278 -14.73 0.92 -17.89
C GLY A 278 -14.16 -0.39 -17.35
N TYR A 279 -14.84 -0.92 -16.37
CA TYR A 279 -14.50 -2.21 -15.77
C TYR A 279 -15.72 -2.85 -15.13
N GLU A 280 -15.69 -4.16 -15.03
CA GLU A 280 -16.58 -4.94 -14.16
C GLU A 280 -15.87 -5.31 -12.88
N VAL A 281 -16.59 -5.32 -11.75
CA VAL A 281 -16.02 -5.64 -10.45
C VAL A 281 -16.97 -6.44 -9.59
N LEU A 282 -16.39 -7.40 -8.88
CA LEU A 282 -17.01 -8.24 -7.86
C LEU A 282 -16.11 -8.24 -6.62
N GLY A 283 -16.68 -8.53 -5.44
CA GLY A 283 -15.89 -8.78 -4.23
C GLY A 283 -14.92 -9.94 -4.42
N GLY A 284 -13.71 -9.81 -3.91
CA GLY A 284 -12.64 -10.80 -4.03
C GLY A 284 -12.26 -11.43 -2.69
N ASP A 285 -11.01 -11.89 -2.60
CA ASP A 285 -10.47 -12.46 -1.37
C ASP A 285 -10.35 -11.39 -0.29
N TYR A 286 -10.52 -11.77 0.95
CA TYR A 286 -10.31 -10.87 2.09
C TYR A 286 -9.51 -11.56 3.19
N TRP A 287 -8.81 -10.78 3.96
CA TRP A 287 -8.05 -11.23 5.11
C TRP A 287 -8.73 -10.76 6.39
N ASP A 288 -8.85 -11.65 7.38
CA ASP A 288 -9.31 -11.28 8.71
C ASP A 288 -8.26 -10.37 9.36
N SER A 289 -8.70 -9.20 9.78
CA SER A 289 -7.80 -8.17 10.34
C SER A 289 -7.32 -8.48 11.74
N GLU A 290 -8.01 -9.38 12.48
CA GLU A 290 -7.61 -9.71 13.84
C GLU A 290 -6.25 -10.42 13.87
N ASN A 291 -5.30 -9.83 14.56
CA ASN A 291 -3.92 -10.32 14.69
C ASN A 291 -3.23 -10.62 13.34
N ALA A 292 -3.57 -9.88 12.30
CA ALA A 292 -3.04 -10.02 10.95
C ALA A 292 -1.56 -9.57 10.84
N PHE A 293 -0.69 -10.09 11.69
CA PHE A 293 0.67 -9.61 11.91
C PHE A 293 1.65 -9.87 10.76
N GLY A 294 1.25 -10.62 9.74
CA GLY A 294 1.96 -10.69 8.47
C GLY A 294 2.01 -9.33 7.75
N GLU A 295 1.04 -8.42 8.02
CA GLU A 295 1.10 -7.06 7.50
C GLU A 295 2.17 -6.25 8.24
N GLN A 296 3.21 -5.87 7.51
CA GLN A 296 4.36 -5.17 8.08
C GLN A 296 4.28 -3.65 7.94
N MET A 297 3.36 -3.17 7.09
CA MET A 297 3.29 -1.76 6.68
C MET A 297 2.05 -1.08 7.27
N THR A 298 1.76 -1.33 8.57
CA THR A 298 0.61 -0.72 9.24
C THR A 298 0.89 -0.44 10.71
N LEU A 299 0.15 0.53 11.27
CA LEU A 299 0.01 0.72 12.70
C LEU A 299 -0.96 -0.31 13.28
N TRP A 300 -0.85 -0.56 14.59
CA TRP A 300 -1.68 -1.50 15.31
C TRP A 300 -2.37 -0.84 16.51
N ARG A 301 -3.62 -1.15 16.74
CA ARG A 301 -4.34 -0.81 17.97
C ARG A 301 -4.72 -2.08 18.73
N ARG A 302 -4.63 -2.01 20.03
CA ARG A 302 -5.12 -3.05 20.92
C ARG A 302 -6.64 -2.99 21.01
N THR A 303 -7.33 -4.13 20.82
CA THR A 303 -8.80 -4.23 20.80
C THR A 303 -9.37 -5.08 21.91
N SER A 304 -8.53 -5.80 22.67
CA SER A 304 -8.99 -6.66 23.78
C SER A 304 -9.54 -5.84 24.94
N LYS A 305 -10.64 -6.33 25.53
CA LYS A 305 -11.17 -5.81 26.80
C LYS A 305 -10.31 -6.30 27.97
N GLU A 306 -10.45 -5.63 29.10
CA GLU A 306 -9.82 -6.03 30.35
C GLU A 306 -10.20 -7.49 30.68
N ASN A 307 -9.21 -8.36 30.95
CA ASN A 307 -9.36 -9.81 31.19
C ASN A 307 -9.61 -10.72 29.97
N GLU A 308 -9.58 -10.22 28.73
CA GLU A 308 -9.62 -11.03 27.53
C GLU A 308 -8.20 -11.24 26.94
N LYS A 309 -8.05 -12.25 26.06
CA LYS A 309 -6.80 -12.44 25.30
C LYS A 309 -6.49 -11.17 24.52
N VAL A 310 -5.24 -10.71 24.61
CA VAL A 310 -4.81 -9.50 23.90
C VAL A 310 -4.93 -9.73 22.40
N THR A 311 -5.71 -8.90 21.73
CA THR A 311 -5.88 -8.88 20.29
C THR A 311 -5.52 -7.51 19.72
N TYR A 312 -5.13 -7.50 18.47
CA TYR A 312 -4.73 -6.29 17.74
C TYR A 312 -5.44 -6.25 16.38
N GLU A 313 -5.76 -5.06 15.94
CA GLU A 313 -6.24 -4.77 14.60
C GLU A 313 -5.37 -3.68 13.95
N PRO A 314 -5.29 -3.62 12.61
CA PRO A 314 -4.69 -2.48 11.94
C PRO A 314 -5.37 -1.18 12.36
N GLN A 315 -4.58 -0.14 12.58
CA GLN A 315 -5.07 1.19 12.91
C GLN A 315 -4.98 2.07 11.67
N GLN A 316 -6.11 2.59 11.20
CA GLN A 316 -6.13 3.63 10.17
C GLN A 316 -5.63 4.96 10.74
N HIS A 317 -5.02 5.79 9.87
CA HIS A 317 -4.61 7.14 10.23
C HIS A 317 -5.84 8.03 10.44
N GLU A 318 -5.80 8.86 11.49
CA GLU A 318 -6.86 9.83 11.73
C GLU A 318 -6.65 11.06 10.84
N MET A 319 -7.60 11.30 9.93
CA MET A 319 -7.61 12.51 9.10
C MET A 319 -7.66 13.77 9.96
N GLY A 320 -6.81 14.73 9.63
CA GLY A 320 -6.68 15.98 10.41
C GLY A 320 -5.71 15.91 11.58
N LYS A 321 -5.13 14.75 11.87
CA LYS A 321 -4.01 14.63 12.80
C LYS A 321 -2.70 14.43 12.04
N GLN A 322 -1.73 15.25 12.35
CA GLN A 322 -0.37 15.11 11.82
C GLN A 322 0.33 13.88 12.41
N LEU A 323 1.20 13.26 11.63
CA LEU A 323 1.88 12.00 11.96
C LEU A 323 2.64 12.04 13.30
N TRP A 324 3.21 13.20 13.68
CA TRP A 324 3.91 13.32 14.96
C TRP A 324 3.01 13.02 16.18
N ARG A 325 1.69 13.16 16.05
CA ARG A 325 0.70 12.83 17.10
C ARG A 325 0.49 11.31 17.25
N GLU A 326 0.80 10.54 16.21
CA GLU A 326 0.78 9.07 16.23
C GLU A 326 2.14 8.46 16.65
N LEU A 327 3.17 9.31 16.79
CA LEU A 327 4.51 8.88 17.18
C LEU A 327 4.55 8.09 18.51
N PRO A 328 3.77 8.41 19.55
CA PRO A 328 3.67 7.60 20.74
C PRO A 328 3.37 6.11 20.46
N ALA A 329 2.44 5.83 19.58
CA ALA A 329 2.08 4.45 19.21
C ALA A 329 3.22 3.73 18.45
N MET A 330 4.01 4.47 17.68
CA MET A 330 5.19 3.92 16.99
C MET A 330 6.39 3.69 17.92
N LEU A 331 6.45 4.41 19.03
CA LEU A 331 7.56 4.35 19.98
C LEU A 331 7.25 3.48 21.21
N ASP A 332 5.98 3.08 21.40
CA ASP A 332 5.57 2.28 22.56
C ASP A 332 6.34 0.95 22.61
N PRO A 333 7.14 0.71 23.67
CA PRO A 333 7.87 -0.54 23.80
C PRO A 333 6.96 -1.75 24.09
N GLU A 334 5.78 -1.51 24.67
CA GLU A 334 4.76 -2.54 24.94
C GLU A 334 3.72 -2.65 23.83
N GLY A 335 3.66 -1.66 22.94
CA GLY A 335 2.80 -1.61 21.78
C GLY A 335 3.38 -2.39 20.60
N ARG A 336 2.51 -2.65 19.63
CA ARG A 336 2.92 -3.31 18.39
C ARG A 336 3.30 -2.26 17.33
N LYS A 337 4.55 -2.30 16.91
CA LYS A 337 5.09 -1.40 15.89
C LYS A 337 4.92 -1.96 14.47
N PRO A 338 4.88 -1.13 13.42
CA PRO A 338 5.00 -1.60 12.05
C PRO A 338 6.27 -2.44 11.84
N GLY A 339 6.13 -3.58 11.16
CA GLY A 339 7.25 -4.50 10.94
C GLY A 339 8.42 -3.86 10.17
N VAL A 340 8.12 -2.96 9.24
CA VAL A 340 9.14 -2.19 8.50
C VAL A 340 10.00 -1.31 9.43
N LEU A 341 9.42 -0.76 10.50
CA LEU A 341 10.17 0.01 11.49
C LEU A 341 11.03 -0.91 12.36
N ILE A 342 10.49 -2.03 12.82
CA ILE A 342 11.22 -3.06 13.58
C ILE A 342 12.42 -3.57 12.78
N TRP A 343 12.23 -3.80 11.47
CA TRP A 343 13.28 -4.24 10.57
C TRP A 343 14.43 -3.23 10.49
N ASN A 344 14.13 -1.95 10.22
CA ASN A 344 15.15 -0.89 10.17
C ASN A 344 15.87 -0.71 11.52
N GLN A 345 15.17 -0.84 12.66
CA GLN A 345 15.78 -0.85 13.99
C GLN A 345 16.76 -2.01 14.15
N LYS A 346 16.39 -3.22 13.71
CA LYS A 346 17.26 -4.41 13.76
C LYS A 346 18.53 -4.20 12.93
N LEU A 347 18.39 -3.69 11.70
CA LEU A 347 19.53 -3.37 10.83
C LEU A 347 20.50 -2.36 11.47
N GLN A 348 19.98 -1.35 12.15
CA GLN A 348 20.83 -0.39 12.85
C GLN A 348 21.49 -0.98 14.10
N SER A 349 20.77 -1.78 14.89
CA SER A 349 21.32 -2.42 16.09
C SER A 349 22.47 -3.36 15.76
N LEU A 350 22.39 -4.03 14.61
CA LEU A 350 23.45 -4.90 14.04
C LEU A 350 24.54 -4.12 13.28
N ARG A 351 24.44 -2.78 13.22
CA ARG A 351 25.40 -1.90 12.55
C ARG A 351 25.50 -2.10 11.03
N ILE A 352 24.48 -2.70 10.42
CA ILE A 352 24.33 -2.73 8.95
C ILE A 352 24.00 -1.33 8.46
N LEU A 353 23.09 -0.64 9.16
CA LEU A 353 22.86 0.79 8.97
C LEU A 353 23.67 1.62 9.95
N SER A 354 24.04 2.85 9.57
CA SER A 354 24.82 3.77 10.38
C SER A 354 24.11 4.12 11.70
N LYS A 355 24.87 4.34 12.78
CA LYS A 355 24.33 4.86 14.04
C LYS A 355 23.69 6.26 13.90
N LYS A 356 24.15 7.06 12.93
CA LYS A 356 23.62 8.39 12.61
C LYS A 356 22.58 8.36 11.51
N GLU A 357 22.11 7.17 11.13
CA GLU A 357 21.12 7.01 10.08
C GLU A 357 19.83 7.74 10.41
N GLN A 358 19.32 8.48 9.44
CA GLN A 358 18.00 9.08 9.50
C GLN A 358 16.97 8.11 8.91
N ILE A 359 15.77 8.18 9.44
CA ILE A 359 14.62 7.47 8.91
C ILE A 359 13.53 8.49 8.55
N VAL A 360 12.99 8.35 7.37
CA VAL A 360 11.80 9.10 6.93
C VAL A 360 10.63 8.12 6.92
N ILE A 361 9.73 8.29 7.88
CA ILE A 361 8.49 7.53 7.96
C ILE A 361 7.46 8.26 7.11
N SER A 362 6.91 7.58 6.13
CA SER A 362 5.86 8.09 5.27
C SER A 362 4.58 7.31 5.51
N VAL A 363 3.46 8.02 5.62
CA VAL A 363 2.15 7.41 5.81
C VAL A 363 1.19 7.81 4.72
N VAL A 364 0.30 6.88 4.40
CA VAL A 364 -0.81 7.10 3.48
C VAL A 364 -2.08 6.53 4.13
N GLY A 365 -3.10 7.36 4.23
CA GLY A 365 -4.41 6.98 4.74
C GLY A 365 -5.51 7.33 3.75
N ILE A 366 -6.62 6.63 3.85
CA ILE A 366 -7.82 6.88 3.09
C ILE A 366 -9.01 6.85 4.05
N ARG A 367 -9.94 7.78 3.86
CA ARG A 367 -11.19 7.80 4.61
C ARG A 367 -12.35 7.58 3.66
N TYR A 368 -13.17 6.62 4.02
CA TYR A 368 -14.44 6.37 3.36
C TYR A 368 -15.58 7.04 4.13
N ASP A 369 -16.77 7.11 3.52
CA ASP A 369 -17.97 7.46 4.24
C ASP A 369 -18.35 6.39 5.27
N ASP A 370 -19.34 6.66 6.10
CA ASP A 370 -19.76 5.78 7.22
C ASP A 370 -20.23 4.39 6.75
N GLN A 371 -20.57 4.26 5.48
CA GLN A 371 -20.96 3.00 4.85
C GLN A 371 -19.82 2.35 4.06
N GLY A 372 -18.67 3.04 3.91
CA GLY A 372 -17.56 2.60 3.08
C GLY A 372 -17.87 2.66 1.58
N ALA A 373 -18.89 3.43 1.18
CA ALA A 373 -19.44 3.44 -0.17
C ALA A 373 -18.79 4.49 -1.09
N SER A 374 -18.05 5.42 -0.55
CA SER A 374 -17.30 6.44 -1.31
C SER A 374 -16.07 6.90 -0.55
N VAL A 375 -15.03 7.26 -1.29
CA VAL A 375 -13.83 7.90 -0.74
C VAL A 375 -14.16 9.35 -0.41
N LYS A 376 -13.94 9.76 0.84
CA LYS A 376 -14.12 11.13 1.30
C LYS A 376 -12.84 11.95 1.25
N ASP A 377 -11.70 11.30 1.58
CA ASP A 377 -10.44 12.01 1.71
C ASP A 377 -9.25 11.05 1.62
N VAL A 378 -8.11 11.57 1.22
CA VAL A 378 -6.81 10.88 1.20
C VAL A 378 -5.82 11.72 2.00
N TYR A 379 -5.12 11.08 2.92
CA TYR A 379 -4.17 11.71 3.81
C TYR A 379 -2.76 11.21 3.53
N THR A 380 -1.81 12.12 3.54
CA THR A 380 -0.37 11.79 3.52
C THR A 380 0.38 12.68 4.48
N ASP A 381 1.35 12.10 5.15
CA ASP A 381 2.29 12.87 5.97
C ASP A 381 3.66 12.15 6.01
N GLN A 382 4.69 12.88 6.41
CA GLN A 382 6.03 12.35 6.55
C GLN A 382 6.68 12.89 7.82
N LEU A 383 7.41 12.02 8.50
CA LEU A 383 8.17 12.37 9.68
C LEU A 383 9.61 11.89 9.55
N GLU A 384 10.53 12.84 9.60
CA GLU A 384 11.97 12.56 9.60
C GLU A 384 12.52 12.60 11.02
N MET A 385 13.29 11.58 11.38
CA MET A 385 13.98 11.51 12.67
C MET A 385 15.24 10.67 12.57
N GLN A 386 16.05 10.69 13.63
CA GLN A 386 17.13 9.73 13.75
C GLN A 386 16.59 8.33 14.05
N LEU A 387 17.02 7.33 13.29
CA LEU A 387 16.59 5.94 13.47
C LEU A 387 16.87 5.44 14.89
N ALA A 388 17.96 5.90 15.50
CA ALA A 388 18.31 5.57 16.89
C ALA A 388 17.23 5.97 17.92
N THR A 389 16.36 6.92 17.59
CA THR A 389 15.23 7.32 18.47
C THR A 389 14.23 6.18 18.65
N LEU A 390 14.10 5.31 17.65
CA LEU A 390 13.22 4.15 17.71
C LEU A 390 13.79 2.99 18.56
N ASN A 391 15.10 3.02 18.92
CA ASN A 391 15.80 1.98 19.67
C ASN A 391 15.73 2.21 21.19
N ASP A 392 16.09 1.21 21.99
CA ASP A 392 16.10 1.27 23.46
C ASP A 392 16.97 2.38 24.05
N LEU A 393 18.01 2.80 23.35
CA LEU A 393 18.82 3.99 23.70
C LEU A 393 17.97 5.28 23.68
N GLY A 394 16.84 5.27 22.98
CA GLY A 394 15.88 6.36 22.91
C GLY A 394 14.88 6.41 24.07
N ARG A 395 14.83 5.46 25.01
CA ARG A 395 13.80 5.40 26.06
C ARG A 395 13.57 6.72 26.78
N LYS A 396 14.64 7.44 27.13
CA LYS A 396 14.52 8.77 27.75
C LYS A 396 13.86 9.79 26.83
N TRP A 397 14.16 9.71 25.53
CA TRP A 397 13.56 10.56 24.51
C TRP A 397 12.12 10.16 24.22
N THR A 398 11.83 8.86 24.16
CA THR A 398 10.47 8.34 23.98
C THR A 398 9.54 8.86 25.08
N VAL A 399 9.94 8.75 26.36
CA VAL A 399 9.16 9.28 27.48
C VAL A 399 8.94 10.79 27.35
N ARG A 400 9.98 11.53 26.94
CA ARG A 400 9.86 12.97 26.74
C ARG A 400 8.96 13.32 25.55
N ILE A 401 9.13 12.65 24.41
CA ILE A 401 8.30 12.85 23.23
C ILE A 401 6.83 12.58 23.58
N ASN A 402 6.53 11.43 24.19
CA ASN A 402 5.17 11.06 24.58
C ASN A 402 4.54 12.12 25.49
N ARG A 403 5.30 12.62 26.47
CA ARG A 403 4.83 13.68 27.37
C ARG A 403 4.56 15.00 26.63
N GLU A 404 5.44 15.40 25.71
CA GLU A 404 5.23 16.66 24.96
C GLU A 404 4.09 16.52 23.95
N VAL A 405 3.91 15.36 23.29
CA VAL A 405 2.73 15.08 22.46
C VAL A 405 1.45 15.20 23.30
N GLN A 406 1.42 14.57 24.47
CA GLN A 406 0.28 14.64 25.38
C GLN A 406 -0.03 16.09 25.80
N ARG A 407 1.00 16.87 26.12
CA ARG A 407 0.83 18.31 26.46
C ARG A 407 0.25 19.11 25.30
N CYS A 408 0.68 18.83 24.06
CA CYS A 408 0.11 19.47 22.87
C CYS A 408 -1.38 19.11 22.69
N GLU A 409 -1.73 17.83 22.89
CA GLU A 409 -3.14 17.38 22.84
C GLU A 409 -4.00 18.03 23.92
N GLU A 410 -3.51 18.11 25.16
CA GLU A 410 -4.19 18.79 26.26
C GLU A 410 -4.38 20.29 25.97
N THR A 411 -3.35 20.92 25.41
CA THR A 411 -3.43 22.34 25.03
C THR A 411 -4.46 22.57 23.93
N ALA A 412 -4.46 21.73 22.89
CA ALA A 412 -5.46 21.81 21.82
C ALA A 412 -6.89 21.61 22.37
N LYS A 413 -7.08 20.66 23.28
CA LYS A 413 -8.36 20.44 23.97
C LYS A 413 -8.78 21.65 24.78
N ASN A 414 -7.86 22.28 25.53
CA ASN A 414 -8.16 23.47 26.34
C ASN A 414 -8.53 24.65 25.47
N ILE A 415 -7.87 24.88 24.34
CA ILE A 415 -8.24 25.89 23.35
C ILE A 415 -9.67 25.62 22.83
N GLY A 416 -10.00 24.37 22.53
CA GLY A 416 -11.33 23.97 22.13
C GLY A 416 -12.39 24.29 23.18
N THR A 417 -12.12 24.00 24.45
CA THR A 417 -12.99 24.34 25.55
C THR A 417 -13.19 25.88 25.67
N LEU A 418 -12.10 26.64 25.58
CA LEU A 418 -12.16 28.10 25.58
C LEU A 418 -13.01 28.62 24.42
N CYS A 419 -12.89 28.09 23.22
CA CYS A 419 -13.73 28.48 22.09
C CYS A 419 -15.21 28.20 22.33
N VAL A 420 -15.56 27.09 22.98
CA VAL A 420 -16.93 26.76 23.36
C VAL A 420 -17.45 27.74 24.41
N GLU A 421 -16.67 28.05 25.44
CA GLU A 421 -17.04 29.00 26.49
C GLU A 421 -17.24 30.43 25.95
N LEU A 422 -16.34 30.86 25.05
CA LEU A 422 -16.47 32.17 24.38
C LEU A 422 -17.74 32.23 23.50
N LYS A 423 -18.05 31.12 22.81
CA LYS A 423 -19.30 31.00 22.05
C LYS A 423 -20.52 31.15 22.94
N LEU A 424 -20.55 30.43 24.06
CA LEU A 424 -21.67 30.49 25.01
C LEU A 424 -21.81 31.91 25.61
N ALA A 425 -20.70 32.54 25.98
CA ALA A 425 -20.68 33.89 26.51
C ALA A 425 -21.11 34.96 25.49
N GLY A 426 -20.78 34.74 24.21
CA GLY A 426 -21.11 35.63 23.10
C GLY A 426 -22.53 35.46 22.53
N GLY A 427 -23.28 34.44 22.95
CA GLY A 427 -24.63 34.16 22.43
C GLY A 427 -24.65 33.75 20.94
N LEU A 428 -23.54 33.31 20.42
CA LEU A 428 -23.39 32.96 19.00
C LEU A 428 -23.66 31.46 18.74
N ASP A 429 -24.44 31.17 17.71
CA ASP A 429 -24.89 29.83 17.35
C ASP A 429 -24.01 29.19 16.23
N TYR A 430 -22.68 29.38 16.26
CA TYR A 430 -21.79 28.84 15.26
C TYR A 430 -21.10 27.54 15.73
N ASN A 431 -21.11 26.53 14.88
CA ASN A 431 -20.27 25.34 15.05
C ASN A 431 -18.82 25.66 14.64
N LEU A 432 -17.99 26.06 15.61
CA LEU A 432 -16.54 26.11 15.38
C LEU A 432 -15.98 24.69 15.37
N SER A 433 -15.63 24.21 14.19
CA SER A 433 -14.90 22.95 14.05
C SER A 433 -13.45 23.15 14.49
N LEU A 434 -13.01 22.37 15.48
CA LEU A 434 -11.61 22.30 15.95
C LEU A 434 -10.63 21.71 14.91
N ILE A 435 -11.10 21.36 13.71
CA ILE A 435 -10.30 20.74 12.66
C ILE A 435 -9.20 21.67 12.14
N HIS A 436 -9.28 22.96 12.37
CA HIS A 436 -8.35 23.96 11.84
C HIS A 436 -7.37 24.54 12.87
N ILE A 437 -7.33 23.99 14.09
CA ILE A 437 -6.35 24.33 15.12
C ILE A 437 -5.43 23.15 15.34
#